data_578770db09ccd4f6c307784337caced9
#
_entry.id   578770db09ccd4f6c307784337caced9
#
_cell.length_a   1.000
_cell.length_b   1.000
_cell.length_c   1.000
_cell.angle_alpha   90.00
_cell.angle_beta   90.00
_cell.angle_gamma   90.00
#
_symmetry.space_group_name_H-M   'P 1'
#
loop_
_entity.id
_entity.type
_entity.pdbx_description
1 polymer ?
#
loop_
_entity_poly.entity_id
_entity_poly.type
_entity_poly.pdbx_seq_one_letter_code
_entity_poly.pdbx_strand_id
1 'polypeptide(L)'
;MSTRYRIRPGYVAVRRDDSRLQIGIDPPRRAIVQDGVEVRRLLTDLAAGRAVEPDHLPGRHAMQQLGNAGLLADADGEEPPPRVAFDGPPAMVSAARALLGPAPSDPGIVVLLSEGPLDRERADEMVRGGRAHLVVESGPDTWTVGPLVVPGVTACLRCVDAALAEEDDRRAVIVSQLVGIEVPSDALLRSLALSWAVRDARTYLAGRSPASWSTTVILTRDDAPTIRPWLRHPYCGCAWDLIAAAGAEDGEPA
;
A
#
# COMPACT_ATOMS: atom_id res chain seq x y z
N MET A 1 -14.35 26.00 9.63
CA MET A 1 -14.35 25.87 8.15
C MET A 1 -15.30 24.75 7.81
N SER A 2 -16.36 25.01 7.04
CA SER A 2 -17.31 23.97 6.62
C SER A 2 -16.63 23.10 5.56
N THR A 3 -16.52 21.80 5.81
CA THR A 3 -15.93 20.85 4.85
C THR A 3 -16.90 20.71 3.67
N ARG A 4 -16.43 21.00 2.46
CA ARG A 4 -17.19 20.78 1.24
C ARG A 4 -17.05 19.33 0.80
N TYR A 5 -18.17 18.70 0.51
CA TYR A 5 -18.18 17.32 0.04
C TYR A 5 -18.52 17.23 -1.45
N ARG A 6 -17.98 16.21 -2.11
CA ARG A 6 -18.39 15.78 -3.46
C ARG A 6 -18.65 14.28 -3.47
N ILE A 7 -19.46 13.83 -4.42
CA ILE A 7 -19.53 12.39 -4.74
C ILE A 7 -18.17 11.97 -5.30
N ARG A 8 -17.66 10.84 -4.83
CA ARG A 8 -16.39 10.29 -5.35
C ARG A 8 -16.43 10.17 -6.87
N PRO A 9 -15.34 10.53 -7.59
CA PRO A 9 -15.26 10.39 -9.04
C PRO A 9 -15.62 8.96 -9.49
N GLY A 10 -16.35 8.87 -10.59
CA GLY A 10 -16.82 7.59 -11.16
C GLY A 10 -18.14 7.07 -10.57
N TYR A 11 -18.65 7.66 -9.50
CA TYR A 11 -19.97 7.31 -8.96
C TYR A 11 -21.01 8.32 -9.44
N VAL A 12 -22.08 7.78 -10.02
CA VAL A 12 -23.22 8.56 -10.52
C VAL A 12 -24.53 8.06 -9.88
N ALA A 13 -25.47 8.96 -9.72
CA ALA A 13 -26.83 8.61 -9.29
C ALA A 13 -27.62 8.10 -10.50
N VAL A 14 -28.23 6.93 -10.35
CA VAL A 14 -29.08 6.31 -11.37
C VAL A 14 -30.45 6.01 -10.78
N ARG A 15 -31.46 5.95 -11.64
CA ARG A 15 -32.80 5.54 -11.22
C ARG A 15 -32.80 4.05 -10.87
N ARG A 16 -33.22 3.71 -9.66
CA ARG A 16 -33.39 2.33 -9.20
C ARG A 16 -34.79 1.81 -9.48
N ASP A 17 -35.77 2.58 -9.10
CA ASP A 17 -37.20 2.33 -9.29
C ASP A 17 -37.98 3.67 -9.35
N ASP A 18 -39.30 3.63 -9.26
CA ASP A 18 -40.13 4.81 -9.38
C ASP A 18 -40.01 5.79 -8.22
N SER A 19 -39.41 5.39 -7.11
CA SER A 19 -39.32 6.18 -5.87
C SER A 19 -37.89 6.33 -5.34
N ARG A 20 -36.89 5.67 -5.95
CA ARG A 20 -35.54 5.64 -5.40
C ARG A 20 -34.48 5.81 -6.46
N LEU A 21 -33.39 6.49 -6.07
CA LEU A 21 -32.14 6.58 -6.77
C LEU A 21 -31.09 5.70 -6.08
N GLN A 22 -30.12 5.21 -6.85
CA GLN A 22 -28.98 4.45 -6.35
C GLN A 22 -27.69 5.06 -6.84
N ILE A 23 -26.69 5.08 -5.94
CA ILE A 23 -25.32 5.47 -6.21
C ILE A 23 -24.44 4.28 -5.87
N GLY A 24 -23.61 3.84 -6.82
CA GLY A 24 -22.82 2.61 -6.70
C GLY A 24 -23.65 1.35 -6.93
N ILE A 25 -22.96 0.25 -7.26
CA ILE A 25 -23.61 -1.02 -7.62
C ILE A 25 -23.69 -1.93 -6.39
N ASP A 26 -22.54 -2.22 -5.76
CA ASP A 26 -22.40 -3.20 -4.70
C ASP A 26 -21.88 -2.62 -3.38
N PRO A 27 -22.20 -3.25 -2.22
CA PRO A 27 -21.60 -2.91 -0.95
C PRO A 27 -20.05 -3.08 -0.99
N PRO A 28 -19.31 -2.35 -0.20
CA PRO A 28 -19.79 -1.35 0.77
C PRO A 28 -20.14 0.01 0.14
N ARG A 29 -19.83 0.23 -1.15
CA ARG A 29 -20.02 1.52 -1.83
C ARG A 29 -21.33 1.58 -2.60
N ARG A 30 -22.43 1.38 -1.87
CA ARG A 30 -23.78 1.48 -2.41
C ARG A 30 -24.67 2.28 -1.46
N ALA A 31 -25.28 3.35 -1.95
CA ALA A 31 -26.32 4.10 -1.27
C ALA A 31 -27.61 4.06 -2.08
N ILE A 32 -28.75 3.95 -1.40
CA ILE A 32 -30.09 4.01 -2.00
C ILE A 32 -30.81 5.16 -1.31
N VAL A 33 -31.18 6.18 -2.06
CA VAL A 33 -31.82 7.39 -1.54
C VAL A 33 -33.19 7.58 -2.15
N GLN A 34 -34.07 8.30 -1.44
CA GLN A 34 -35.39 8.62 -1.97
C GLN A 34 -35.27 9.55 -3.17
N ASP A 35 -36.04 9.28 -4.24
CA ASP A 35 -36.10 10.15 -5.41
C ASP A 35 -37.02 11.33 -5.12
N GLY A 36 -36.51 12.54 -5.28
CA GLY A 36 -37.23 13.79 -5.07
C GLY A 36 -36.43 14.96 -5.63
N VAL A 37 -37.13 16.05 -5.95
CA VAL A 37 -36.50 17.24 -6.57
C VAL A 37 -35.33 17.77 -5.72
N GLU A 38 -35.49 17.82 -4.42
CA GLU A 38 -34.47 18.30 -3.49
C GLU A 38 -33.26 17.37 -3.41
N VAL A 39 -33.48 16.04 -3.39
CA VAL A 39 -32.41 15.05 -3.37
C VAL A 39 -31.66 15.04 -4.71
N ARG A 40 -32.37 15.16 -5.84
CA ARG A 40 -31.70 15.27 -7.16
C ARG A 40 -30.83 16.51 -7.24
N ARG A 41 -31.31 17.65 -6.72
CA ARG A 41 -30.53 18.89 -6.66
C ARG A 41 -29.29 18.70 -5.78
N LEU A 42 -29.45 18.14 -4.58
CA LEU A 42 -28.34 17.80 -3.68
C LEU A 42 -27.29 16.94 -4.38
N LEU A 43 -27.70 15.85 -5.06
CA LEU A 43 -26.78 14.97 -5.77
C LEU A 43 -26.06 15.68 -6.92
N THR A 44 -26.74 16.58 -7.63
CA THR A 44 -26.15 17.41 -8.67
C THR A 44 -25.11 18.37 -8.10
N ASP A 45 -25.39 18.99 -6.97
CA ASP A 45 -24.49 19.91 -6.28
C ASP A 45 -23.26 19.18 -5.75
N LEU A 46 -23.45 18.01 -5.14
CA LEU A 46 -22.37 17.14 -4.69
C LEU A 46 -21.50 16.62 -5.87
N ALA A 47 -22.10 16.28 -6.99
CA ALA A 47 -21.35 15.87 -8.18
C ALA A 47 -20.47 17.01 -8.73
N ALA A 48 -20.93 18.25 -8.58
CA ALA A 48 -20.18 19.44 -8.98
C ALA A 48 -19.21 19.96 -7.89
N GLY A 49 -19.13 19.31 -6.72
CA GLY A 49 -18.28 19.74 -5.60
C GLY A 49 -18.73 21.07 -4.98
N ARG A 50 -20.00 21.44 -5.14
CA ARG A 50 -20.56 22.65 -4.52
C ARG A 50 -20.81 22.43 -3.03
N ALA A 51 -20.69 23.49 -2.23
CA ALA A 51 -21.03 23.43 -0.82
C ALA A 51 -22.52 23.13 -0.65
N VAL A 52 -22.86 22.15 0.18
CA VAL A 52 -24.24 21.70 0.41
C VAL A 52 -24.49 21.55 1.90
N GLU A 53 -25.51 22.23 2.38
CA GLU A 53 -26.07 22.04 3.72
C GLU A 53 -27.58 21.77 3.54
N PRO A 54 -27.96 20.45 3.50
CA PRO A 54 -29.39 20.14 3.32
C PRO A 54 -30.19 20.54 4.57
N ASP A 55 -31.09 21.45 4.40
CA ASP A 55 -32.02 21.96 5.45
C ASP A 55 -33.23 21.06 5.63
N HIS A 56 -33.51 20.15 4.68
CA HIS A 56 -34.64 19.25 4.68
C HIS A 56 -34.29 17.81 5.03
N LEU A 57 -35.23 17.07 5.63
CA LEU A 57 -34.99 15.70 6.12
C LEU A 57 -34.52 14.69 5.04
N PRO A 58 -35.14 14.64 3.84
CA PRO A 58 -34.68 13.74 2.79
C PRO A 58 -33.23 13.99 2.37
N GLY A 59 -32.80 15.25 2.30
CA GLY A 59 -31.40 15.60 1.97
C GLY A 59 -30.41 15.17 3.06
N ARG A 60 -30.74 15.39 4.33
CA ARG A 60 -29.93 14.92 5.47
C ARG A 60 -29.78 13.41 5.48
N HIS A 61 -30.86 12.66 5.23
CA HIS A 61 -30.81 11.20 5.12
C HIS A 61 -29.94 10.76 3.93
N ALA A 62 -30.05 11.43 2.78
CA ALA A 62 -29.20 11.12 1.62
C ALA A 62 -27.71 11.35 1.93
N MET A 63 -27.35 12.47 2.56
CA MET A 63 -25.98 12.74 3.00
C MET A 63 -25.46 11.67 3.95
N GLN A 64 -26.26 11.26 4.93
CA GLN A 64 -25.89 10.21 5.87
C GLN A 64 -25.66 8.86 5.17
N GLN A 65 -26.54 8.47 4.25
CA GLN A 65 -26.41 7.22 3.50
C GLN A 65 -25.16 7.22 2.59
N LEU A 66 -24.89 8.36 1.94
CA LEU A 66 -23.68 8.52 1.12
C LEU A 66 -22.40 8.46 1.98
N GLY A 67 -22.42 9.10 3.16
CA GLY A 67 -21.33 9.07 4.12
C GLY A 67 -21.05 7.66 4.64
N ASN A 68 -22.09 6.95 5.09
CA ASN A 68 -21.98 5.58 5.58
C ASN A 68 -21.47 4.59 4.51
N ALA A 69 -21.83 4.83 3.25
CA ALA A 69 -21.34 4.04 2.11
C ALA A 69 -19.92 4.47 1.64
N GLY A 70 -19.30 5.47 2.26
CA GLY A 70 -18.00 6.00 1.87
C GLY A 70 -17.99 6.59 0.45
N LEU A 71 -19.13 7.11 -0.01
CA LEU A 71 -19.32 7.69 -1.35
C LEU A 71 -19.03 9.19 -1.40
N LEU A 72 -18.79 9.83 -0.25
CA LEU A 72 -18.36 11.22 -0.17
C LEU A 72 -16.83 11.33 -0.12
N ALA A 73 -16.32 12.35 -0.74
CA ALA A 73 -14.94 12.79 -0.65
C ALA A 73 -14.93 14.29 -0.36
N ASP A 74 -13.82 14.78 0.19
CA ASP A 74 -13.60 16.22 0.33
C ASP A 74 -13.51 16.85 -1.07
N ALA A 75 -14.30 17.89 -1.31
CA ALA A 75 -14.32 18.58 -2.60
C ALA A 75 -13.06 19.41 -2.84
N ASP A 76 -12.44 19.90 -1.77
CA ASP A 76 -11.23 20.71 -1.79
C ASP A 76 -9.96 19.87 -1.53
N GLY A 77 -10.15 18.60 -1.16
CA GLY A 77 -9.08 17.65 -0.92
C GLY A 77 -8.44 17.21 -2.23
N GLU A 78 -7.48 17.96 -2.75
CA GLU A 78 -6.49 17.41 -3.67
C GLU A 78 -5.69 16.35 -2.90
N GLU A 79 -5.80 15.08 -3.28
CA GLU A 79 -4.91 14.05 -2.73
C GLU A 79 -3.48 14.46 -3.13
N PRO A 80 -2.61 14.80 -2.16
CA PRO A 80 -1.27 15.23 -2.52
C PRO A 80 -0.57 14.13 -3.31
N PRO A 81 0.29 14.47 -4.26
CA PRO A 81 1.01 13.47 -5.03
C PRO A 81 1.72 12.49 -4.08
N PRO A 82 1.62 11.18 -4.35
CA PRO A 82 2.17 10.19 -3.44
C PRO A 82 3.69 10.34 -3.32
N ARG A 83 4.17 10.51 -2.08
CA ARG A 83 5.58 10.74 -1.74
C ARG A 83 6.39 9.44 -1.81
N VAL A 84 6.39 8.79 -2.98
CA VAL A 84 7.11 7.53 -3.25
C VAL A 84 8.33 7.80 -4.11
N ALA A 85 9.51 7.43 -3.62
CA ALA A 85 10.73 7.35 -4.42
C ALA A 85 10.98 5.91 -4.90
N PHE A 86 11.65 5.78 -6.02
CA PHE A 86 12.11 4.50 -6.56
C PHE A 86 13.62 4.54 -6.72
N ASP A 87 14.28 3.47 -6.28
CA ASP A 87 15.71 3.27 -6.42
C ASP A 87 15.99 1.89 -7.01
N GLY A 88 16.72 1.84 -8.13
CA GLY A 88 17.01 0.60 -8.85
C GLY A 88 17.32 0.80 -10.33
N PRO A 89 17.21 -0.25 -11.14
CA PRO A 89 17.49 -0.20 -12.58
C PRO A 89 16.66 0.88 -13.28
N PRO A 90 17.25 1.72 -14.15
CA PRO A 90 16.58 2.85 -14.76
C PRO A 90 15.27 2.51 -15.50
N ALA A 91 15.24 1.37 -16.17
CA ALA A 91 14.04 0.90 -16.88
C ALA A 91 12.88 0.60 -15.92
N MET A 92 13.16 -0.03 -14.77
CA MET A 92 12.16 -0.31 -13.73
C MET A 92 11.68 0.98 -13.06
N VAL A 93 12.62 1.86 -12.73
CA VAL A 93 12.29 3.18 -12.15
C VAL A 93 11.40 3.98 -13.10
N SER A 94 11.71 3.99 -14.41
CA SER A 94 10.89 4.66 -15.42
C SER A 94 9.48 4.08 -15.51
N ALA A 95 9.37 2.75 -15.53
CA ALA A 95 8.07 2.06 -15.56
C ALA A 95 7.23 2.33 -14.29
N ALA A 96 7.86 2.32 -13.12
CA ALA A 96 7.18 2.61 -11.86
C ALA A 96 6.72 4.07 -11.77
N ARG A 97 7.54 5.02 -12.26
CA ARG A 97 7.18 6.44 -12.33
C ARG A 97 6.02 6.72 -13.29
N ALA A 98 5.90 5.97 -14.37
CA ALA A 98 4.76 6.09 -15.28
C ALA A 98 3.40 5.84 -14.57
N LEU A 99 3.41 5.12 -13.45
CA LEU A 99 2.21 4.85 -12.64
C LEU A 99 1.89 5.95 -11.61
N LEU A 100 2.89 6.77 -11.21
CA LEU A 100 2.74 7.73 -10.10
C LEU A 100 3.11 9.17 -10.45
N GLY A 101 3.79 9.39 -11.56
CA GLY A 101 4.32 10.70 -11.92
C GLY A 101 5.72 10.99 -11.39
N PRO A 102 6.14 12.28 -11.33
CA PRO A 102 7.51 12.67 -11.02
C PRO A 102 7.97 12.30 -9.61
N ALA A 103 9.29 12.30 -9.40
CA ALA A 103 9.87 12.04 -8.08
C ALA A 103 9.54 13.16 -7.10
N PRO A 104 9.14 12.82 -5.86
CA PRO A 104 9.01 13.80 -4.80
C PRO A 104 10.38 14.28 -4.32
N SER A 105 10.46 15.52 -3.86
CA SER A 105 11.66 16.06 -3.22
C SER A 105 11.93 15.47 -1.84
N ASP A 106 10.84 15.07 -1.14
CA ASP A 106 10.89 14.49 0.20
C ASP A 106 10.03 13.22 0.22
N PRO A 107 10.61 12.04 -0.04
CA PRO A 107 9.87 10.78 -0.08
C PRO A 107 9.50 10.30 1.32
N GLY A 108 8.23 9.89 1.49
CA GLY A 108 7.76 9.22 2.71
C GLY A 108 8.05 7.71 2.71
N ILE A 109 8.37 7.14 1.54
CA ILE A 109 8.78 5.74 1.37
C ILE A 109 9.66 5.61 0.13
N VAL A 110 10.64 4.69 0.18
CA VAL A 110 11.48 4.31 -0.96
C VAL A 110 11.14 2.89 -1.38
N VAL A 111 10.89 2.66 -2.67
CA VAL A 111 10.77 1.32 -3.24
C VAL A 111 12.11 0.93 -3.84
N LEU A 112 12.74 -0.08 -3.25
CA LEU A 112 14.01 -0.65 -3.71
C LEU A 112 13.72 -1.72 -4.76
N LEU A 113 14.17 -1.48 -5.97
CA LEU A 113 13.94 -2.34 -7.13
C LEU A 113 15.22 -3.10 -7.48
N SER A 114 15.10 -4.39 -7.79
CA SER A 114 16.21 -5.22 -8.22
C SER A 114 15.79 -6.26 -9.27
N GLU A 115 16.62 -6.41 -10.30
CA GLU A 115 16.59 -7.57 -11.20
C GLU A 115 17.55 -8.61 -10.62
N GLY A 116 16.96 -9.66 -10.02
CA GLY A 116 17.66 -10.58 -9.13
C GLY A 116 17.59 -10.16 -7.66
N PRO A 117 18.31 -10.88 -6.77
CA PRO A 117 18.36 -10.55 -5.35
C PRO A 117 18.89 -9.15 -5.10
N LEU A 118 18.21 -8.38 -4.24
CA LEU A 118 18.65 -7.06 -3.84
C LEU A 118 19.96 -7.14 -3.06
N ASP A 119 20.89 -6.25 -3.33
CA ASP A 119 22.05 -6.05 -2.46
C ASP A 119 21.56 -5.61 -1.06
N ARG A 120 21.89 -6.41 -0.06
CA ARG A 120 21.46 -6.24 1.33
C ARG A 120 21.94 -4.92 1.93
N GLU A 121 23.08 -4.40 1.49
CA GLU A 121 23.61 -3.12 1.96
C GLU A 121 22.65 -1.97 1.65
N ARG A 122 21.98 -1.98 0.49
CA ARG A 122 20.99 -0.97 0.13
C ARG A 122 19.78 -0.95 1.11
N ALA A 123 19.31 -2.14 1.52
CA ALA A 123 18.25 -2.23 2.52
C ALA A 123 18.74 -1.82 3.93
N ASP A 124 19.98 -2.22 4.28
CA ASP A 124 20.60 -1.88 5.56
C ASP A 124 20.82 -0.36 5.70
N GLU A 125 21.16 0.35 4.64
CA GLU A 125 21.24 1.81 4.61
C GLU A 125 19.88 2.45 4.94
N MET A 126 18.79 1.92 4.39
CA MET A 126 17.44 2.40 4.71
C MET A 126 17.11 2.19 6.19
N VAL A 127 17.43 1.01 6.73
CA VAL A 127 17.21 0.70 8.16
C VAL A 127 18.03 1.62 9.07
N ARG A 128 19.32 1.78 8.78
CA ARG A 128 20.22 2.69 9.55
C ARG A 128 19.75 4.16 9.49
N GLY A 129 19.22 4.57 8.34
CA GLY A 129 18.67 5.91 8.14
C GLY A 129 17.25 6.11 8.68
N GLY A 130 16.65 5.11 9.33
CA GLY A 130 15.27 5.18 9.83
C GLY A 130 14.22 5.34 8.72
N ARG A 131 14.54 4.95 7.48
CA ARG A 131 13.70 5.21 6.29
C ARG A 131 12.81 4.03 5.97
N ALA A 132 11.50 4.29 5.90
CA ALA A 132 10.54 3.30 5.43
C ALA A 132 10.85 2.91 3.98
N HIS A 133 10.85 1.62 3.67
CA HIS A 133 11.12 1.11 2.34
C HIS A 133 10.36 -0.18 2.01
N LEU A 134 10.17 -0.43 0.73
CA LEU A 134 9.53 -1.63 0.19
C LEU A 134 10.49 -2.30 -0.78
N VAL A 135 10.74 -3.60 -0.61
CA VAL A 135 11.64 -4.37 -1.46
C VAL A 135 10.86 -4.99 -2.62
N VAL A 136 11.43 -4.96 -3.82
CA VAL A 136 10.91 -5.64 -5.02
C VAL A 136 12.08 -6.32 -5.74
N GLU A 137 12.03 -7.64 -5.82
CA GLU A 137 13.08 -8.47 -6.41
C GLU A 137 12.51 -9.38 -7.50
N SER A 138 13.27 -9.62 -8.55
CA SER A 138 12.94 -10.68 -9.51
C SER A 138 13.72 -11.96 -9.25
N GLY A 139 13.10 -13.08 -9.57
CA GLY A 139 13.76 -14.37 -9.78
C GLY A 139 13.54 -14.83 -11.23
N PRO A 140 14.00 -16.04 -11.60
CA PRO A 140 13.83 -16.57 -12.96
C PRO A 140 12.35 -16.66 -13.38
N ASP A 141 11.50 -17.18 -12.49
CA ASP A 141 10.08 -17.44 -12.76
C ASP A 141 9.15 -16.71 -11.79
N THR A 142 9.71 -15.83 -10.95
CA THR A 142 8.98 -15.17 -9.87
C THR A 142 9.34 -13.71 -9.76
N TRP A 143 8.39 -12.93 -9.23
CA TRP A 143 8.64 -11.62 -8.66
C TRP A 143 8.15 -11.57 -7.23
N THR A 144 8.89 -10.91 -6.37
CA THR A 144 8.50 -10.71 -4.97
C THR A 144 8.30 -9.24 -4.67
N VAL A 145 7.26 -8.92 -3.90
CA VAL A 145 6.97 -7.58 -3.41
C VAL A 145 6.88 -7.65 -1.89
N GLY A 146 7.75 -6.95 -1.21
CA GLY A 146 7.88 -7.00 0.24
C GLY A 146 9.18 -7.69 0.70
N PRO A 147 9.47 -7.56 2.00
CA PRO A 147 8.64 -6.88 2.98
C PRO A 147 8.60 -5.36 2.81
N LEU A 148 7.48 -4.73 3.23
CA LEU A 148 7.48 -3.31 3.53
C LEU A 148 8.07 -3.15 4.93
N VAL A 149 9.16 -2.41 4.98
CA VAL A 149 9.98 -2.25 6.18
C VAL A 149 9.78 -0.85 6.76
N VAL A 150 9.29 -0.80 7.99
CA VAL A 150 9.37 0.37 8.86
C VAL A 150 10.38 0.03 9.94
N PRO A 151 11.58 0.65 9.93
CA PRO A 151 12.65 0.32 10.87
C PRO A 151 12.19 0.32 12.33
N GLY A 152 12.53 -0.73 13.06
CA GLY A 152 12.09 -0.92 14.45
C GLY A 152 10.65 -1.44 14.63
N VAL A 153 9.83 -1.48 13.59
CA VAL A 153 8.41 -1.86 13.67
C VAL A 153 8.12 -3.18 12.95
N THR A 154 8.56 -3.30 11.69
CA THR A 154 8.30 -4.49 10.87
C THR A 154 9.56 -5.36 10.71
N ALA A 155 9.39 -6.59 10.22
CA ALA A 155 10.53 -7.42 9.83
C ALA A 155 11.31 -6.74 8.70
N CYS A 156 12.62 -6.59 8.84
CA CYS A 156 13.50 -6.10 7.80
C CYS A 156 14.00 -7.25 6.90
N LEU A 157 14.70 -6.94 5.81
CA LEU A 157 15.20 -7.96 4.88
C LEU A 157 16.18 -8.94 5.56
N ARG A 158 16.96 -8.47 6.56
CA ARG A 158 17.82 -9.34 7.38
C ARG A 158 17.03 -10.30 8.28
N CYS A 159 15.84 -9.90 8.74
CA CYS A 159 14.94 -10.83 9.45
C CYS A 159 14.46 -11.94 8.52
N VAL A 160 14.12 -11.60 7.27
CA VAL A 160 13.75 -12.57 6.25
C VAL A 160 14.90 -13.53 5.96
N ASP A 161 16.12 -13.01 5.74
CA ASP A 161 17.30 -13.83 5.49
C ASP A 161 17.61 -14.77 6.67
N ALA A 162 17.48 -14.28 7.92
CA ALA A 162 17.69 -15.10 9.10
C ALA A 162 16.66 -16.23 9.24
N ALA A 163 15.38 -15.93 9.01
CA ALA A 163 14.32 -16.95 9.03
C ALA A 163 14.50 -18.00 7.92
N LEU A 164 14.94 -17.58 6.74
CA LEU A 164 15.22 -18.50 5.63
C LEU A 164 16.53 -19.30 5.83
N ALA A 165 17.48 -18.78 6.59
CA ALA A 165 18.69 -19.51 6.95
C ALA A 165 18.44 -20.67 7.94
N GLU A 166 17.34 -20.60 8.70
CA GLU A 166 16.88 -21.73 9.53
C GLU A 166 16.39 -22.92 8.66
N GLU A 167 15.91 -22.65 7.43
CA GLU A 167 15.48 -23.67 6.47
C GLU A 167 16.66 -24.17 5.62
N ASP A 168 17.58 -23.27 5.26
CA ASP A 168 18.77 -23.55 4.43
C ASP A 168 19.95 -22.68 4.87
N ASP A 169 20.91 -23.28 5.58
CA ASP A 169 22.10 -22.62 6.14
C ASP A 169 23.05 -22.07 5.06
N ARG A 170 22.96 -22.55 3.82
CA ARG A 170 23.75 -22.09 2.68
C ARG A 170 23.12 -20.94 1.91
N ARG A 171 21.86 -20.62 2.18
CA ARG A 171 21.11 -19.62 1.44
C ARG A 171 21.83 -18.27 1.34
N ALA A 172 22.40 -17.77 2.44
CA ALA A 172 23.08 -16.47 2.43
C ALA A 172 24.27 -16.43 1.45
N VAL A 173 25.04 -17.52 1.39
CA VAL A 173 26.17 -17.67 0.46
C VAL A 173 25.69 -17.74 -0.99
N ILE A 174 24.58 -18.46 -1.24
CA ILE A 174 24.00 -18.57 -2.57
C ILE A 174 23.48 -17.21 -3.04
N VAL A 175 22.69 -16.54 -2.21
CA VAL A 175 22.11 -15.24 -2.53
C VAL A 175 23.20 -14.19 -2.81
N SER A 176 24.29 -14.17 -2.01
CA SER A 176 25.37 -13.22 -2.22
C SER A 176 26.10 -13.38 -3.57
N GLN A 177 26.12 -14.59 -4.10
CA GLN A 177 26.71 -14.86 -5.43
C GLN A 177 25.80 -14.48 -6.59
N LEU A 178 24.50 -14.31 -6.32
CA LEU A 178 23.50 -13.95 -7.33
C LEU A 178 23.25 -12.42 -7.39
N VAL A 179 23.74 -11.66 -6.42
CA VAL A 179 23.64 -10.19 -6.44
C VAL A 179 24.37 -9.63 -7.66
N GLY A 180 23.68 -8.78 -8.42
CA GLY A 180 24.22 -8.18 -9.64
C GLY A 180 24.20 -9.08 -10.88
N ILE A 181 23.69 -10.30 -10.75
CA ILE A 181 23.43 -11.15 -11.92
C ILE A 181 22.06 -10.79 -12.48
N GLU A 182 22.05 -10.27 -13.70
CA GLU A 182 20.79 -9.99 -14.40
C GLU A 182 20.11 -11.31 -14.77
N VAL A 183 18.88 -11.47 -14.30
CA VAL A 183 18.04 -12.62 -14.61
C VAL A 183 16.97 -12.17 -15.61
N PRO A 184 16.83 -12.85 -16.77
CA PRO A 184 15.73 -12.56 -17.68
C PRO A 184 14.41 -12.65 -16.93
N SER A 185 13.64 -11.59 -16.96
CA SER A 185 12.38 -11.51 -16.22
C SER A 185 11.20 -11.32 -17.16
N ASP A 186 10.07 -11.93 -16.80
CA ASP A 186 8.82 -11.77 -17.51
C ASP A 186 8.29 -10.32 -17.39
N ALA A 187 8.04 -9.67 -18.51
CA ALA A 187 7.56 -8.28 -18.54
C ALA A 187 6.17 -8.12 -17.91
N LEU A 188 5.31 -9.16 -18.00
CA LEU A 188 4.00 -9.16 -17.36
C LEU A 188 4.14 -9.21 -15.84
N LEU A 189 4.94 -10.16 -15.33
CA LEU A 189 5.20 -10.27 -13.90
C LEU A 189 5.85 -9.02 -13.33
N ARG A 190 6.81 -8.42 -14.05
CA ARG A 190 7.40 -7.13 -13.68
C ARG A 190 6.33 -6.05 -13.53
N SER A 191 5.43 -5.94 -14.50
CA SER A 191 4.35 -4.93 -14.46
C SER A 191 3.40 -5.15 -13.29
N LEU A 192 3.07 -6.41 -12.99
CA LEU A 192 2.26 -6.77 -11.82
C LEU A 192 2.98 -6.41 -10.51
N ALA A 193 4.26 -6.75 -10.38
CA ALA A 193 5.06 -6.45 -9.20
C ALA A 193 5.17 -4.93 -8.95
N LEU A 194 5.46 -4.15 -9.99
CA LEU A 194 5.54 -2.69 -9.90
C LEU A 194 4.19 -2.07 -9.53
N SER A 195 3.09 -2.53 -10.13
CA SER A 195 1.75 -2.05 -9.80
C SER A 195 1.36 -2.39 -8.36
N TRP A 196 1.72 -3.58 -7.89
CA TRP A 196 1.49 -4.00 -6.51
C TRP A 196 2.31 -3.15 -5.52
N ALA A 197 3.59 -2.94 -5.81
CA ALA A 197 4.47 -2.11 -4.99
C ALA A 197 3.96 -0.67 -4.88
N VAL A 198 3.52 -0.08 -6.00
CA VAL A 198 2.92 1.26 -6.03
C VAL A 198 1.65 1.31 -5.18
N ARG A 199 0.77 0.33 -5.31
CA ARG A 199 -0.46 0.23 -4.50
C ARG A 199 -0.14 0.17 -3.00
N ASP A 200 0.81 -0.68 -2.61
CA ASP A 200 1.17 -0.90 -1.22
C ASP A 200 1.89 0.31 -0.62
N ALA A 201 2.77 0.96 -1.38
CA ALA A 201 3.40 2.22 -0.97
C ALA A 201 2.36 3.34 -0.73
N ARG A 202 1.37 3.48 -1.62
CA ARG A 202 0.26 4.44 -1.43
C ARG A 202 -0.61 4.06 -0.22
N THR A 203 -0.86 2.78 0.00
CA THR A 203 -1.63 2.29 1.16
C THR A 203 -0.94 2.64 2.47
N TYR A 204 0.38 2.47 2.53
CA TYR A 204 1.21 2.87 3.66
C TYR A 204 1.16 4.39 3.91
N LEU A 205 1.37 5.19 2.87
CA LEU A 205 1.33 6.66 2.98
C LEU A 205 -0.05 7.20 3.41
N ALA A 206 -1.10 6.45 3.14
CA ALA A 206 -2.45 6.74 3.62
C ALA A 206 -2.71 6.28 5.07
N GLY A 207 -1.68 5.87 5.82
CA GLY A 207 -1.78 5.40 7.20
C GLY A 207 -2.49 4.05 7.37
N ARG A 208 -2.55 3.23 6.31
CA ARG A 208 -3.18 1.91 6.32
C ARG A 208 -2.14 0.81 6.18
N SER A 209 -2.44 -0.39 6.65
CA SER A 209 -1.55 -1.55 6.51
C SER A 209 -1.64 -2.12 5.09
N PRO A 210 -0.55 -2.12 4.30
CA PRO A 210 -0.49 -2.75 2.99
C PRO A 210 -0.35 -4.28 3.09
N ALA A 211 -0.58 -5.00 2.00
CA ALA A 211 -0.43 -6.45 1.94
C ALA A 211 1.02 -6.91 2.19
N SER A 212 1.99 -6.08 1.85
CA SER A 212 3.43 -6.33 2.06
C SER A 212 3.94 -5.95 3.47
N TRP A 213 3.06 -5.55 4.41
CA TRP A 213 3.45 -5.22 5.79
C TRP A 213 4.06 -6.44 6.51
N SER A 214 5.36 -6.40 6.82
CA SER A 214 6.10 -7.58 7.33
C SER A 214 5.83 -8.86 6.52
N THR A 215 5.68 -8.75 5.21
CA THR A 215 5.12 -9.83 4.38
C THR A 215 5.73 -9.75 2.99
N THR A 216 6.05 -10.89 2.41
CA THR A 216 6.41 -11.00 0.99
C THR A 216 5.23 -11.56 0.19
N VAL A 217 4.84 -10.85 -0.83
CA VAL A 217 3.91 -11.32 -1.88
C VAL A 217 4.75 -11.90 -3.01
N ILE A 218 4.50 -13.14 -3.35
CA ILE A 218 5.20 -13.87 -4.42
C ILE A 218 4.26 -13.98 -5.60
N LEU A 219 4.72 -13.47 -6.74
CA LEU A 219 4.01 -13.46 -8.01
C LEU A 219 4.67 -14.47 -8.94
N THR A 220 3.88 -15.37 -9.49
CA THR A 220 4.26 -16.33 -10.53
C THR A 220 3.40 -16.10 -11.76
N ARG A 221 3.76 -16.71 -12.90
CA ARG A 221 3.02 -16.52 -14.14
C ARG A 221 1.64 -17.19 -14.09
N ASP A 222 1.58 -18.38 -13.54
CA ASP A 222 0.45 -19.30 -13.75
C ASP A 222 -0.40 -19.49 -12.49
N ASP A 223 0.11 -19.07 -11.32
CA ASP A 223 -0.58 -19.26 -10.04
C ASP A 223 -1.10 -17.95 -9.46
N ALA A 224 -2.05 -18.07 -8.54
CA ALA A 224 -2.48 -16.96 -7.72
C ALA A 224 -1.31 -16.47 -6.83
N PRO A 225 -1.23 -15.16 -6.53
CA PRO A 225 -0.21 -14.63 -5.64
C PRO A 225 -0.19 -15.35 -4.29
N THR A 226 0.98 -15.79 -3.86
CA THR A 226 1.19 -16.36 -2.53
C THR A 226 1.70 -15.30 -1.57
N ILE A 227 1.34 -15.44 -0.29
CA ILE A 227 1.69 -14.47 0.76
C ILE A 227 2.46 -15.21 1.85
N ARG A 228 3.67 -14.70 2.16
CA ARG A 228 4.51 -15.23 3.23
C ARG A 228 4.76 -14.14 4.28
N PRO A 229 4.17 -14.25 5.48
CA PRO A 229 4.41 -13.30 6.58
C PRO A 229 5.76 -13.56 7.23
N TRP A 230 6.34 -12.51 7.82
CA TRP A 230 7.61 -12.53 8.52
C TRP A 230 7.49 -11.88 9.90
N LEU A 231 8.12 -12.48 10.86
CA LEU A 231 8.32 -11.89 12.18
C LEU A 231 9.67 -11.17 12.24
N ARG A 232 9.80 -10.19 13.12
CA ARG A 232 11.11 -9.65 13.47
C ARG A 232 11.94 -10.76 14.10
N HIS A 233 13.11 -11.00 13.55
CA HIS A 233 13.94 -12.12 13.98
C HIS A 233 14.74 -11.73 15.24
N PRO A 234 14.74 -12.52 16.33
CA PRO A 234 15.38 -12.16 17.61
C PRO A 234 16.89 -11.93 17.46
N TYR A 235 17.56 -12.65 16.56
CA TYR A 235 18.99 -12.49 16.31
C TYR A 235 19.31 -11.46 15.21
N CYS A 236 18.32 -10.74 14.71
CA CYS A 236 18.55 -9.61 13.82
C CYS A 236 18.81 -8.34 14.64
N GLY A 237 19.85 -7.58 14.30
CA GLY A 237 20.18 -6.33 14.98
C GLY A 237 19.06 -5.28 15.00
N CYS A 238 18.03 -5.42 14.16
CA CYS A 238 16.85 -4.55 14.18
C CYS A 238 15.85 -4.88 15.30
N ALA A 239 16.09 -5.96 16.10
CA ALA A 239 15.18 -6.45 17.13
C ALA A 239 15.75 -6.25 18.57
N TRP A 240 16.70 -5.36 18.75
CA TRP A 240 17.33 -5.10 20.06
C TRP A 240 16.32 -4.74 21.17
N ASP A 241 15.28 -4.02 20.83
CA ASP A 241 14.19 -3.65 21.73
C ASP A 241 13.40 -4.87 22.24
N LEU A 242 13.23 -5.91 21.41
CA LEU A 242 12.56 -7.15 21.80
C LEU A 242 13.40 -7.97 22.77
N ILE A 243 14.72 -8.02 22.56
CA ILE A 243 15.65 -8.73 23.44
C ILE A 243 15.75 -8.02 24.79
N ALA A 244 15.81 -6.70 24.80
CA ALA A 244 15.85 -5.91 26.02
C ALA A 244 14.57 -6.09 26.87
N ALA A 245 13.40 -6.16 26.22
CA ALA A 245 12.13 -6.40 26.90
C ALA A 245 12.05 -7.82 27.51
N ALA A 246 12.49 -8.85 26.78
CA ALA A 246 12.52 -10.23 27.28
C ALA A 246 13.50 -10.44 28.47
N GLY A 247 14.66 -9.77 28.42
CA GLY A 247 15.63 -9.83 29.53
C GLY A 247 15.20 -9.06 30.81
N ALA A 248 14.22 -8.16 30.68
CA ALA A 248 13.67 -7.43 31.82
C ALA A 248 12.61 -8.24 32.59
N GLU A 249 11.97 -9.21 31.95
CA GLU A 249 10.99 -10.11 32.61
C GLU A 249 11.64 -11.25 33.39
N ASP A 250 12.88 -11.64 33.05
CA ASP A 250 13.63 -12.71 33.75
C ASP A 250 14.43 -12.23 34.97
N GLY A 251 14.37 -10.93 35.28
CA GLY A 251 15.15 -10.29 36.34
C GLY A 251 14.40 -9.96 37.62
N GLU A 252 13.50 -10.83 38.10
CA GLU A 252 12.95 -10.72 39.47
C GLU A 252 13.88 -11.44 40.44
N PRO A 253 14.58 -10.73 41.33
CA PRO A 253 15.43 -11.38 42.33
C PRO A 253 14.56 -12.02 43.41
N ALA A 254 14.87 -13.25 43.70
CA ALA A 254 14.37 -14.01 44.87
C ALA A 254 14.79 -13.37 46.21
#